data_69ba48e5e9439073b32b6ec6d5e150a5
#
_entry.id   69ba48e5e9439073b32b6ec6d5e150a5
#
_cell.length_a   1.000
_cell.length_b   1.000
_cell.length_c   1.000
_cell.angle_alpha   90.00
_cell.angle_beta   90.00
_cell.angle_gamma   90.00
#
_symmetry.space_group_name_H-M   'P 1'
#
loop_
_entity.id
_entity.type
_entity.pdbx_description
1 polymer ?
#
loop_
_entity_poly.entity_id
_entity_poly.type
_entity_poly.pdbx_seq_one_letter_code
_entity_poly.pdbx_strand_id
1 'polypeptide(L)'
;MGTRFRILLGMGFVIAVAGGVARAEAWNQFRGPAGDGRTQARPPVEWSEARNVVWKTPIPGKAWASPVEAEGRIWLANATEDGRRLSLVCVAAATGRVERDITLFEPTKPAFCYPYNSYASPTPFVVDGRVFVHFGSAGTACVAADTGAVLWTRQDLPCDHHRGPGSSPIPFEDLLIVN
;
A
#
# COMPACT_ATOMS: atom_id res chain seq x y z
N MET A 1 -64.36 -39.27 -29.53
CA MET A 1 -63.43 -39.58 -28.46
C MET A 1 -62.11 -38.90 -28.85
N GLY A 2 -61.84 -37.74 -28.30
CA GLY A 2 -60.58 -36.97 -28.58
C GLY A 2 -59.83 -36.78 -27.34
N THR A 3 -58.67 -37.45 -27.27
CA THR A 3 -57.71 -37.40 -26.12
C THR A 3 -56.90 -36.14 -26.25
N ARG A 4 -57.03 -35.21 -25.29
CA ARG A 4 -56.18 -34.00 -25.19
C ARG A 4 -54.91 -34.32 -24.38
N PHE A 5 -53.76 -34.29 -25.02
CA PHE A 5 -52.48 -34.37 -24.40
C PHE A 5 -52.12 -33.00 -23.83
N ARG A 6 -51.88 -32.90 -22.47
CA ARG A 6 -51.35 -31.71 -21.80
C ARG A 6 -49.84 -31.88 -21.61
N ILE A 7 -49.06 -31.04 -22.29
CA ILE A 7 -47.63 -30.95 -22.06
C ILE A 7 -47.43 -29.97 -20.89
N LEU A 8 -46.92 -30.45 -19.76
CA LEU A 8 -46.39 -29.61 -18.69
C LEU A 8 -44.95 -29.23 -19.03
N LEU A 9 -44.72 -27.97 -19.37
CA LEU A 9 -43.35 -27.42 -19.40
C LEU A 9 -42.91 -27.11 -17.96
N GLY A 10 -42.01 -27.93 -17.43
CA GLY A 10 -41.30 -27.64 -16.19
C GLY A 10 -40.26 -26.55 -16.41
N MET A 11 -40.48 -25.35 -15.87
CA MET A 11 -39.52 -24.24 -15.88
C MET A 11 -38.51 -24.48 -14.75
N GLY A 12 -37.34 -25.05 -15.09
CA GLY A 12 -36.24 -25.22 -14.16
C GLY A 12 -35.62 -23.86 -13.83
N PHE A 13 -35.77 -23.47 -12.58
CA PHE A 13 -35.13 -22.25 -12.05
C PHE A 13 -33.66 -22.59 -11.74
N VAL A 14 -32.70 -22.13 -12.57
CA VAL A 14 -31.27 -22.23 -12.29
C VAL A 14 -30.91 -21.07 -11.37
N ILE A 15 -30.73 -21.35 -10.08
CA ILE A 15 -30.15 -20.40 -9.13
C ILE A 15 -28.64 -20.36 -9.38
N ALA A 16 -28.17 -19.36 -10.11
CA ALA A 16 -26.75 -19.04 -10.18
C ALA A 16 -26.31 -18.46 -8.81
N VAL A 17 -25.69 -19.27 -7.99
CA VAL A 17 -24.98 -18.78 -6.79
C VAL A 17 -23.74 -18.05 -7.28
N ALA A 18 -23.82 -16.73 -7.39
CA ALA A 18 -22.65 -15.89 -7.56
C ALA A 18 -21.81 -15.98 -6.27
N GLY A 19 -20.83 -16.88 -6.26
CA GLY A 19 -19.81 -16.93 -5.23
C GLY A 19 -19.01 -15.64 -5.28
N GLY A 20 -19.38 -14.66 -4.46
CA GLY A 20 -18.56 -13.46 -4.25
C GLY A 20 -17.23 -13.90 -3.69
N VAL A 21 -16.15 -13.74 -4.46
CA VAL A 21 -14.79 -13.83 -3.93
C VAL A 21 -14.68 -12.72 -2.88
N ALA A 22 -14.64 -13.08 -1.61
CA ALA A 22 -14.40 -12.13 -0.54
C ALA A 22 -13.05 -11.47 -0.84
N ARG A 23 -13.07 -10.20 -1.27
CA ARG A 23 -11.87 -9.41 -1.48
C ARG A 23 -11.24 -9.22 -0.13
N ALA A 24 -9.95 -9.57 0.01
CA ALA A 24 -9.24 -9.31 1.24
C ALA A 24 -9.35 -7.83 1.59
N GLU A 25 -9.55 -7.53 2.86
CA GLU A 25 -9.61 -6.16 3.36
C GLU A 25 -8.26 -5.48 3.06
N ALA A 26 -8.29 -4.33 2.39
CA ALA A 26 -7.09 -3.60 2.02
C ALA A 26 -6.35 -3.13 3.29
N TRP A 27 -5.06 -3.41 3.39
CA TRP A 27 -4.19 -2.89 4.46
C TRP A 27 -3.55 -1.57 4.01
N ASN A 28 -4.36 -0.55 3.83
CA ASN A 28 -4.07 0.65 3.05
C ASN A 28 -3.37 1.79 3.79
N GLN A 29 -3.08 1.63 5.10
CA GLN A 29 -2.43 2.63 5.94
C GLN A 29 -1.67 1.99 7.11
N PHE A 30 -0.95 2.82 7.87
CA PHE A 30 -0.32 2.40 9.12
C PHE A 30 -1.34 1.78 10.07
N ARG A 31 -1.07 0.54 10.52
CA ARG A 31 -1.94 -0.27 11.38
C ARG A 31 -3.28 -0.68 10.76
N GLY A 32 -3.36 -0.70 9.42
CA GLY A 32 -4.51 -1.21 8.69
C GLY A 32 -5.71 -0.26 8.61
N PRO A 33 -6.81 -0.71 8.01
CA PRO A 33 -7.94 0.16 7.63
C PRO A 33 -8.59 0.88 8.81
N ALA A 34 -8.63 0.26 9.99
CA ALA A 34 -9.15 0.88 11.22
C ALA A 34 -8.07 1.62 12.04
N GLY A 35 -6.79 1.55 11.65
CA GLY A 35 -5.68 2.15 12.38
C GLY A 35 -5.36 1.50 13.73
N ASP A 36 -5.97 0.35 14.03
CA ASP A 36 -5.86 -0.35 15.32
C ASP A 36 -4.90 -1.56 15.29
N GLY A 37 -4.38 -1.93 14.10
CA GLY A 37 -3.48 -3.05 13.91
C GLY A 37 -4.16 -4.42 13.89
N ARG A 38 -5.48 -4.47 13.73
CA ARG A 38 -6.26 -5.71 13.70
C ARG A 38 -6.65 -6.08 12.29
N THR A 39 -6.78 -7.38 12.03
CA THR A 39 -7.28 -7.93 10.78
C THR A 39 -8.24 -9.07 11.04
N GLN A 40 -9.19 -9.28 10.14
CA GLN A 40 -10.06 -10.46 10.13
C GLN A 40 -9.37 -11.65 9.43
N ALA A 41 -8.27 -11.43 8.73
CA ALA A 41 -7.48 -12.49 8.12
C ALA A 41 -6.88 -13.42 9.20
N ARG A 42 -6.71 -14.68 8.84
CA ARG A 42 -6.05 -15.69 9.68
C ARG A 42 -4.67 -16.00 9.10
N PRO A 43 -3.64 -15.22 9.43
CA PRO A 43 -2.30 -15.50 8.93
C PRO A 43 -1.81 -16.83 9.51
N PRO A 44 -0.90 -17.53 8.81
CA PRO A 44 -0.26 -18.70 9.36
C PRO A 44 0.53 -18.33 10.63
N VAL A 45 0.45 -19.17 11.66
CA VAL A 45 1.19 -18.98 12.92
C VAL A 45 2.61 -19.54 12.87
N GLU A 46 2.92 -20.29 11.82
CA GLU A 46 4.24 -20.85 11.56
C GLU A 46 4.67 -20.53 10.13
N TRP A 47 5.85 -19.98 9.97
CA TRP A 47 6.46 -19.77 8.65
C TRP A 47 7.98 -19.97 8.72
N SER A 48 8.55 -20.33 7.59
CA SER A 48 10.00 -20.42 7.35
C SER A 48 10.26 -20.19 5.86
N GLU A 49 11.50 -20.13 5.45
CA GLU A 49 11.88 -20.03 4.03
C GLU A 49 11.24 -21.13 3.15
N ALA A 50 10.93 -22.29 3.73
CA ALA A 50 10.33 -23.44 3.04
C ALA A 50 8.82 -23.62 3.34
N ARG A 51 8.22 -22.79 4.17
CA ARG A 51 6.83 -22.98 4.61
C ARG A 51 6.11 -21.64 4.78
N ASN A 52 4.97 -21.53 4.11
CA ASN A 52 4.08 -20.36 4.20
C ASN A 52 4.72 -19.02 3.76
N VAL A 53 5.85 -19.06 3.03
CA VAL A 53 6.45 -17.93 2.32
C VAL A 53 6.20 -18.13 0.84
N VAL A 54 5.41 -17.27 0.22
CA VAL A 54 5.05 -17.35 -1.21
C VAL A 54 6.18 -16.82 -2.07
N TRP A 55 6.76 -15.71 -1.65
CA TRP A 55 7.88 -15.05 -2.34
C TRP A 55 8.71 -14.23 -1.35
N LYS A 56 9.92 -13.85 -1.79
CA LYS A 56 10.86 -13.00 -1.06
C LYS A 56 11.56 -12.11 -2.07
N THR A 57 11.45 -10.81 -1.92
CA THR A 57 11.99 -9.84 -2.88
C THR A 57 12.94 -8.89 -2.18
N PRO A 58 14.21 -8.78 -2.62
CA PRO A 58 15.12 -7.78 -2.10
C PRO A 58 14.73 -6.39 -2.60
N ILE A 59 14.68 -5.42 -1.70
CA ILE A 59 14.49 -4.00 -2.01
C ILE A 59 15.70 -3.26 -1.50
N PRO A 60 16.58 -2.75 -2.38
CA PRO A 60 17.77 -2.00 -1.97
C PRO A 60 17.39 -0.70 -1.25
N GLY A 61 18.16 -0.34 -0.23
CA GLY A 61 17.95 0.89 0.54
C GLY A 61 17.59 0.62 1.99
N LYS A 62 17.05 1.64 2.66
CA LYS A 62 16.66 1.57 4.07
C LYS A 62 15.25 2.12 4.25
N ALA A 63 14.30 1.24 4.50
CA ALA A 63 12.90 1.59 4.72
C ALA A 63 12.40 0.98 6.03
N TRP A 64 11.83 1.81 6.91
CA TRP A 64 11.20 1.37 8.16
C TRP A 64 9.69 1.61 8.16
N ALA A 65 9.18 2.10 7.04
CA ALA A 65 7.75 2.20 6.79
C ALA A 65 7.10 0.81 6.81
N SER A 66 5.90 0.72 7.33
CA SER A 66 5.07 -0.47 7.11
C SER A 66 4.68 -0.55 5.63
N PRO A 67 4.73 -1.73 5.01
CA PRO A 67 4.13 -1.91 3.70
C PRO A 67 2.61 -1.72 3.78
N VAL A 68 2.02 -1.12 2.76
CA VAL A 68 0.57 -1.02 2.61
C VAL A 68 0.14 -1.79 1.36
N GLU A 69 -1.01 -2.45 1.45
CA GLU A 69 -1.57 -3.26 0.36
C GLU A 69 -2.93 -2.70 -0.04
N ALA A 70 -3.11 -2.46 -1.32
CA ALA A 70 -4.38 -2.15 -1.94
C ALA A 70 -4.40 -2.63 -3.39
N GLU A 71 -5.51 -3.24 -3.79
CA GLU A 71 -5.77 -3.65 -5.17
C GLU A 71 -4.70 -4.60 -5.77
N GLY A 72 -4.14 -5.48 -4.91
CA GLY A 72 -3.13 -6.46 -5.32
C GLY A 72 -1.73 -5.86 -5.50
N ARG A 73 -1.49 -4.65 -5.02
CA ARG A 73 -0.19 -3.99 -5.00
C ARG A 73 0.23 -3.65 -3.59
N ILE A 74 1.51 -3.83 -3.32
CA ILE A 74 2.16 -3.46 -2.07
C ILE A 74 3.00 -2.22 -2.34
N TRP A 75 2.80 -1.19 -1.54
CA TRP A 75 3.51 0.07 -1.64
C TRP A 75 4.39 0.29 -0.41
N LEU A 76 5.62 0.76 -0.65
CA LEU A 76 6.65 0.99 0.38
C LEU A 76 7.31 2.34 0.11
N ALA A 77 7.40 3.18 1.14
CA ALA A 77 8.37 4.28 1.12
C ALA A 77 9.78 3.69 1.23
N ASN A 78 10.72 4.20 0.46
CA ASN A 78 12.11 3.74 0.46
C ASN A 78 13.09 4.90 0.34
N ALA A 79 14.30 4.72 0.86
CA ALA A 79 15.36 5.71 0.79
C ALA A 79 16.72 5.04 0.65
N THR A 80 17.70 5.72 0.03
CA THR A 80 19.10 5.37 0.20
C THR A 80 19.55 5.64 1.63
N GLU A 81 20.57 4.94 2.10
CA GLU A 81 21.06 5.11 3.49
C GLU A 81 21.49 6.54 3.80
N ASP A 82 22.04 7.24 2.81
CA ASP A 82 22.47 8.64 2.91
C ASP A 82 21.33 9.65 2.71
N GLY A 83 20.10 9.18 2.42
CA GLY A 83 18.93 10.02 2.21
C GLY A 83 18.92 10.85 0.92
N ARG A 84 19.84 10.59 -0.02
CA ARG A 84 19.96 11.35 -1.26
C ARG A 84 18.93 10.94 -2.33
N ARG A 85 18.33 9.79 -2.17
CA ARG A 85 17.22 9.34 -3.03
C ARG A 85 16.09 8.83 -2.16
N LEU A 86 14.92 9.42 -2.34
CA LEU A 86 13.68 9.05 -1.66
C LEU A 86 12.69 8.57 -2.71
N SER A 87 12.17 7.37 -2.54
CA SER A 87 11.37 6.73 -3.57
C SER A 87 10.13 6.03 -3.00
N LEU A 88 9.19 5.74 -3.88
CA LEU A 88 8.03 4.91 -3.63
C LEU A 88 8.15 3.64 -4.47
N VAL A 89 8.22 2.49 -3.82
CA VAL A 89 8.33 1.18 -4.46
C VAL A 89 6.97 0.51 -4.52
N CYS A 90 6.64 -0.06 -5.68
CA CYS A 90 5.44 -0.86 -5.91
C CYS A 90 5.82 -2.30 -6.21
N VAL A 91 5.21 -3.23 -5.49
CA VAL A 91 5.43 -4.67 -5.65
C VAL A 91 4.09 -5.36 -5.92
N ALA A 92 4.03 -6.23 -6.91
CA ALA A 92 2.86 -7.07 -7.16
C ALA A 92 2.66 -8.06 -6.00
N ALA A 93 1.55 -7.97 -5.28
CA ALA A 93 1.29 -8.78 -4.09
C ALA A 93 1.28 -10.30 -4.38
N ALA A 94 0.80 -10.70 -5.55
CA ALA A 94 0.71 -12.12 -5.94
C ALA A 94 2.07 -12.76 -6.24
N THR A 95 3.06 -11.99 -6.72
CA THR A 95 4.32 -12.54 -7.27
C THR A 95 5.58 -12.02 -6.60
N GLY A 96 5.48 -10.94 -5.82
CA GLY A 96 6.64 -10.25 -5.26
C GLY A 96 7.46 -9.46 -6.29
N ARG A 97 7.02 -9.38 -7.55
CA ARG A 97 7.75 -8.65 -8.59
C ARG A 97 7.69 -7.15 -8.33
N VAL A 98 8.84 -6.49 -8.28
CA VAL A 98 8.90 -5.03 -8.27
C VAL A 98 8.36 -4.51 -9.61
N GLU A 99 7.25 -3.79 -9.55
CA GLU A 99 6.61 -3.20 -10.74
C GLU A 99 7.12 -1.79 -11.00
N ARG A 100 7.41 -1.04 -9.93
CA ARG A 100 7.89 0.35 -10.01
C ARG A 100 8.82 0.66 -8.86
N ASP A 101 9.77 1.54 -9.13
CA ASP A 101 10.59 2.23 -8.13
C ASP A 101 10.68 3.70 -8.57
N ILE A 102 9.78 4.52 -8.01
CA ILE A 102 9.51 5.89 -8.43
C ILE A 102 10.32 6.83 -7.55
N THR A 103 11.36 7.44 -8.10
CA THR A 103 12.11 8.51 -7.42
C THR A 103 11.20 9.74 -7.27
N LEU A 104 11.03 10.20 -6.02
CA LEU A 104 10.17 11.34 -5.70
C LEU A 104 10.99 12.57 -5.32
N PHE A 105 12.04 12.38 -4.55
CA PHE A 105 12.90 13.48 -4.10
C PHE A 105 14.37 13.07 -4.11
N GLU A 106 15.23 14.03 -4.49
CA GLU A 106 16.69 13.87 -4.51
C GLU A 106 17.36 15.06 -3.79
N PRO A 107 17.31 15.09 -2.44
CA PRO A 107 17.89 16.19 -1.69
C PRO A 107 19.42 16.23 -1.87
N THR A 108 19.95 17.37 -2.29
CA THR A 108 21.41 17.58 -2.38
C THR A 108 22.08 17.61 -1.02
N LYS A 109 21.35 18.06 0.01
CA LYS A 109 21.77 18.09 1.39
C LYS A 109 20.65 17.51 2.28
N PRO A 110 20.59 16.19 2.46
CA PRO A 110 19.63 15.56 3.34
C PRO A 110 19.72 16.12 4.76
N ALA A 111 18.57 16.28 5.43
CA ALA A 111 18.53 16.63 6.83
C ALA A 111 19.15 15.50 7.67
N PHE A 112 19.52 15.80 8.91
CA PHE A 112 20.02 14.77 9.81
C PHE A 112 18.94 13.70 10.07
N CYS A 113 19.36 12.44 9.99
CA CYS A 113 18.54 11.30 10.39
C CYS A 113 19.33 10.45 11.39
N TYR A 114 18.70 10.13 12.50
CA TYR A 114 19.34 9.34 13.55
C TYR A 114 19.66 7.92 13.05
N PRO A 115 20.82 7.30 13.41
CA PRO A 115 21.20 5.97 12.90
C PRO A 115 20.17 4.87 13.12
N TYR A 116 19.38 4.98 14.21
CA TYR A 116 18.25 4.07 14.50
C TYR A 116 16.94 4.54 13.90
N ASN A 117 16.97 5.35 12.85
CA ASN A 117 15.81 5.74 12.06
C ASN A 117 16.13 5.61 10.56
N SER A 118 15.16 5.90 9.72
CA SER A 118 15.26 5.92 8.27
C SER A 118 14.62 7.20 7.72
N TYR A 119 15.13 7.70 6.59
CA TYR A 119 14.48 8.77 5.83
C TYR A 119 13.11 8.33 5.27
N ALA A 120 12.83 7.02 5.26
CA ALA A 120 11.58 6.41 4.79
C ALA A 120 10.88 5.63 5.92
N SER A 121 10.68 6.26 7.09
CA SER A 121 9.93 5.68 8.21
C SER A 121 8.43 5.93 8.16
N PRO A 122 7.93 7.08 7.63
CA PRO A 122 6.49 7.26 7.48
C PRO A 122 5.89 6.23 6.53
N THR A 123 4.80 5.60 6.96
CA THR A 123 4.06 4.61 6.17
C THR A 123 3.22 5.32 5.12
N PRO A 124 3.21 4.88 3.86
CA PRO A 124 2.31 5.41 2.84
C PRO A 124 0.84 5.19 3.19
N PHE A 125 -0.04 5.96 2.56
CA PHE A 125 -1.48 5.77 2.62
C PHE A 125 -2.06 5.61 1.21
N VAL A 126 -2.96 4.63 1.02
CA VAL A 126 -3.62 4.38 -0.28
C VAL A 126 -5.12 4.58 -0.16
N VAL A 127 -5.68 5.46 -0.98
CA VAL A 127 -7.13 5.69 -1.08
C VAL A 127 -7.49 6.18 -2.49
N ASP A 128 -8.62 5.75 -3.00
CA ASP A 128 -9.21 6.20 -4.28
C ASP A 128 -8.21 6.23 -5.44
N GLY A 129 -7.43 5.14 -5.59
CA GLY A 129 -6.43 5.02 -6.64
C GLY A 129 -5.22 5.95 -6.49
N ARG A 130 -4.99 6.53 -5.31
CA ARG A 130 -3.89 7.42 -5.01
C ARG A 130 -3.04 6.89 -3.86
N VAL A 131 -1.73 7.06 -3.97
CA VAL A 131 -0.75 6.75 -2.93
C VAL A 131 -0.17 8.04 -2.41
N PHE A 132 -0.36 8.33 -1.14
CA PHE A 132 0.23 9.46 -0.45
C PHE A 132 1.45 8.99 0.34
N VAL A 133 2.56 9.69 0.21
CA VAL A 133 3.81 9.35 0.88
C VAL A 133 4.49 10.61 1.40
N HIS A 134 5.08 10.50 2.59
CA HIS A 134 5.71 11.61 3.30
C HIS A 134 7.13 11.25 3.73
N PHE A 135 8.07 12.18 3.54
CA PHE A 135 9.48 12.04 3.90
C PHE A 135 9.96 13.19 4.80
N GLY A 136 9.07 13.65 5.69
CA GLY A 136 9.37 14.80 6.55
C GLY A 136 9.67 16.06 5.74
N SER A 137 10.70 16.80 6.14
CA SER A 137 11.13 18.05 5.47
C SER A 137 11.52 17.88 4.01
N ALA A 138 11.86 16.66 3.57
CA ALA A 138 12.22 16.41 2.18
C ALA A 138 11.00 16.52 1.25
N GLY A 139 9.80 16.25 1.76
CA GLY A 139 8.58 16.49 1.01
C GLY A 139 7.48 15.45 1.19
N THR A 140 6.35 15.77 0.62
CA THR A 140 5.16 14.92 0.52
C THR A 140 4.78 14.79 -0.95
N ALA A 141 4.34 13.61 -1.36
CA ALA A 141 3.94 13.34 -2.74
C ALA A 141 2.62 12.57 -2.79
N CYS A 142 1.90 12.73 -3.91
CA CYS A 142 0.78 11.92 -4.31
C CYS A 142 1.09 11.27 -5.66
N VAL A 143 0.87 9.97 -5.75
CA VAL A 143 1.13 9.16 -6.93
C VAL A 143 -0.13 8.41 -7.34
N ALA A 144 -0.43 8.34 -8.63
CA ALA A 144 -1.51 7.51 -9.15
C ALA A 144 -1.14 6.03 -9.01
N ALA A 145 -1.97 5.25 -8.33
CA ALA A 145 -1.66 3.85 -8.02
C ALA A 145 -1.65 2.94 -9.26
N ASP A 146 -2.41 3.25 -10.30
CA ASP A 146 -2.51 2.48 -11.53
C ASP A 146 -1.30 2.69 -12.45
N THR A 147 -0.92 3.95 -12.68
CA THR A 147 0.13 4.33 -13.63
C THR A 147 1.50 4.54 -12.98
N GLY A 148 1.55 4.92 -11.70
CA GLY A 148 2.75 5.39 -11.03
C GLY A 148 3.10 6.85 -11.37
N ALA A 149 2.21 7.57 -12.03
CA ALA A 149 2.42 8.99 -12.33
C ALA A 149 2.41 9.82 -11.06
N VAL A 150 3.39 10.69 -10.89
CA VAL A 150 3.42 11.66 -9.79
C VAL A 150 2.38 12.74 -10.10
N LEU A 151 1.33 12.79 -9.28
CA LEU A 151 0.23 13.74 -9.46
C LEU A 151 0.60 15.12 -8.90
N TRP A 152 1.27 15.15 -7.76
CA TRP A 152 1.81 16.36 -7.17
C TRP A 152 2.90 16.04 -6.16
N THR A 153 3.74 17.04 -5.87
CA THR A 153 4.71 17.05 -4.79
C THR A 153 4.64 18.36 -4.01
N ARG A 154 4.95 18.31 -2.71
CA ARG A 154 5.06 19.46 -1.82
C ARG A 154 6.37 19.40 -1.06
N GLN A 155 7.17 20.47 -1.09
CA GLN A 155 8.44 20.62 -0.36
C GLN A 155 8.48 21.93 0.46
N ASP A 156 7.35 22.57 0.59
CA ASP A 156 7.16 23.85 1.27
C ASP A 156 6.61 23.70 2.70
N LEU A 157 6.62 22.48 3.23
CA LEU A 157 6.21 22.18 4.60
C LEU A 157 7.45 21.83 5.44
N PRO A 158 8.17 22.84 5.98
CA PRO A 158 9.33 22.57 6.81
C PRO A 158 8.92 21.86 8.10
N CYS A 159 9.60 20.77 8.39
CA CYS A 159 9.44 20.03 9.63
C CYS A 159 10.82 19.85 10.25
N ASP A 160 11.03 20.34 11.46
CA ASP A 160 12.28 20.12 12.19
C ASP A 160 12.23 18.75 12.88
N HIS A 161 12.58 17.73 12.13
CA HIS A 161 12.67 16.37 12.65
C HIS A 161 14.05 16.15 13.27
N HIS A 162 14.19 16.40 14.56
CA HIS A 162 15.46 16.20 15.29
C HIS A 162 16.09 14.80 15.09
N ARG A 163 15.27 13.77 14.81
CA ARG A 163 15.73 12.38 14.63
C ARG A 163 15.37 11.77 13.27
N GLY A 164 14.94 12.57 12.34
CA GLY A 164 14.39 12.13 11.05
C GLY A 164 12.88 11.93 11.07
N PRO A 165 12.24 11.70 9.92
CA PRO A 165 10.80 11.59 9.80
C PRO A 165 10.26 10.34 10.52
N GLY A 166 9.03 10.41 11.03
CA GLY A 166 8.40 9.29 11.73
C GLY A 166 6.87 9.24 11.58
N SER A 167 6.24 10.40 11.45
CA SER A 167 4.78 10.50 11.34
C SER A 167 4.29 10.06 9.97
N SER A 168 3.37 9.10 9.94
CA SER A 168 2.70 8.68 8.71
C SER A 168 1.60 9.68 8.33
N PRO A 169 1.40 9.99 7.05
CA PRO A 169 0.30 10.85 6.63
C PRO A 169 -1.05 10.17 6.92
N ILE A 170 -2.01 10.97 7.34
CA ILE A 170 -3.37 10.53 7.64
C ILE A 170 -4.33 11.38 6.82
N PRO A 171 -5.16 10.80 5.95
CA PRO A 171 -6.22 11.53 5.29
C PRO A 171 -7.39 11.75 6.27
N PHE A 172 -7.99 12.92 6.18
CA PHE A 172 -9.21 13.27 6.88
C PHE A 172 -10.05 14.15 5.97
N GLU A 173 -11.19 13.64 5.53
CA GLU A 173 -12.05 14.28 4.53
C GLU A 173 -11.24 14.61 3.25
N ASP A 174 -11.14 15.88 2.86
CA ASP A 174 -10.36 16.38 1.72
C ASP A 174 -8.92 16.82 2.10
N LEU A 175 -8.52 16.59 3.35
CA LEU A 175 -7.22 16.99 3.90
C LEU A 175 -6.26 15.80 4.00
N LEU A 176 -4.98 16.07 3.82
CA LEU A 176 -3.88 15.19 4.20
C LEU A 176 -3.16 15.79 5.41
N ILE A 177 -3.26 15.14 6.55
CA ILE A 177 -2.62 15.56 7.79
C ILE A 177 -1.22 14.95 7.84
N VAL A 178 -0.22 15.79 8.03
CA VAL A 178 1.19 15.42 8.29
C VAL A 178 1.66 16.15 9.55
N ASN A 179 2.56 15.52 10.32
CA ASN A 179 3.09 16.07 11.57
C ASN A 179 4.62 15.94 11.60
#